data_4dd2652d6547c2babe9cda1b773cb84d
#
_entry.id   4dd2652d6547c2babe9cda1b773cb84d
#
_cell.length_a   1.000
_cell.length_b   1.000
_cell.length_c   1.000
_cell.angle_alpha   90.00
_cell.angle_beta   90.00
_cell.angle_gamma   90.00
#
_symmetry.space_group_name_H-M   'P 1'
#
loop_
_entity.id
_entity.type
_entity.pdbx_description
1 polymer ?
#
loop_
_entity_poly.entity_id
_entity_poly.type
_entity_poly.pdbx_seq_one_letter_code
_entity_poly.pdbx_strand_id
1 'polypeptide(L)'
;MYLMTKLIFKCSFRYRGKAYNRFPTLNEYINIERGNKIASAKLKKDCTEQVYWQCKNVKPVTSMVDVHFEWHVTGRHDPDNIDFARKFILDGLVMGNVIQDDSQQFIGYLSSEIVKDTEDYVVVSLRKC
;
A
#
# COMPACT_ATOMS: atom_id res chain seq x y z
N MET A 1 15.64 -19.89 -10.72
CA MET A 1 14.46 -19.29 -11.34
C MET A 1 13.80 -18.34 -10.35
N TYR A 2 13.56 -17.09 -10.75
CA TYR A 2 12.86 -16.14 -9.90
C TYR A 2 11.36 -16.30 -10.09
N LEU A 3 10.65 -16.52 -8.99
CA LEU A 3 9.20 -16.37 -8.98
C LEU A 3 8.89 -14.95 -8.50
N MET A 4 8.27 -14.17 -9.36
CA MET A 4 7.87 -12.80 -9.05
C MET A 4 6.40 -12.64 -9.37
N THR A 5 5.68 -12.08 -8.42
CA THR A 5 4.29 -11.68 -8.61
C THR A 5 4.23 -10.16 -8.60
N LYS A 6 3.64 -9.57 -9.63
CA LYS A 6 3.40 -8.13 -9.69
C LYS A 6 1.92 -7.84 -9.56
N LEU A 7 1.59 -6.93 -8.67
CA LEU A 7 0.23 -6.52 -8.39
C LEU A 7 0.13 -5.01 -8.53
N ILE A 8 -0.99 -4.53 -9.06
CA ILE A 8 -1.26 -3.10 -9.18
C ILE A 8 -2.40 -2.76 -8.24
N PHE A 9 -2.19 -1.77 -7.38
CA PHE A 9 -3.21 -1.28 -6.46
C PHE A 9 -3.53 0.17 -6.69
N LYS A 10 -4.81 0.48 -6.63
CA LYS A 10 -5.35 1.83 -6.63
C LYS A 10 -6.12 2.05 -5.34
N CYS A 11 -6.25 3.30 -4.93
CA CYS A 11 -6.98 3.66 -3.73
C CYS A 11 -7.73 4.97 -3.96
N SER A 12 -8.79 5.17 -3.20
CA SER A 12 -9.49 6.44 -3.15
C SER A 12 -9.84 6.77 -1.70
N PHE A 13 -9.85 8.05 -1.38
CA PHE A 13 -10.24 8.52 -0.05
C PHE A 13 -10.73 9.97 -0.14
N ARG A 14 -11.35 10.44 0.92
CA ARG A 14 -11.79 11.83 1.04
C ARG A 14 -11.00 12.55 2.13
N TYR A 15 -10.61 13.77 1.83
CA TYR A 15 -9.88 14.61 2.77
C TYR A 15 -10.33 16.06 2.58
N ARG A 16 -10.77 16.69 3.66
CA ARG A 16 -11.28 18.07 3.68
C ARG A 16 -12.34 18.31 2.60
N GLY A 17 -13.28 17.36 2.48
CA GLY A 17 -14.40 17.46 1.53
C GLY A 17 -14.05 17.18 0.07
N LYS A 18 -12.81 16.83 -0.23
CA LYS A 18 -12.37 16.53 -1.59
C LYS A 18 -12.03 15.03 -1.73
N ALA A 19 -12.43 14.44 -2.86
CA ALA A 19 -12.09 13.07 -3.19
C ALA A 19 -10.76 13.00 -3.92
N TYR A 20 -9.94 12.03 -3.53
CA TYR A 20 -8.64 11.77 -4.16
C TYR A 20 -8.61 10.33 -4.66
N ASN A 21 -8.03 10.11 -5.83
CA ASN A 21 -7.84 8.79 -6.42
C ASN A 21 -6.38 8.35 -6.26
N ARG A 22 -5.94 8.26 -5.03
CA ARG A 22 -4.61 7.80 -4.62
C ARG A 22 -4.65 7.36 -3.17
N PHE A 23 -3.57 6.77 -2.70
CA PHE A 23 -3.41 6.53 -1.27
C PHE A 23 -3.18 7.85 -0.53
N PRO A 24 -3.61 7.95 0.73
CA PRO A 24 -3.31 9.13 1.54
C PRO A 24 -1.81 9.24 1.82
N THR A 25 -1.33 10.47 1.98
CA THR A 25 0.04 10.74 2.40
C THR A 25 0.15 10.71 3.91
N LEU A 26 1.38 10.59 4.40
CA LEU A 26 1.65 10.63 5.84
C LEU A 26 1.13 11.92 6.47
N ASN A 27 1.38 13.06 5.82
CA ASN A 27 0.92 14.35 6.34
C ASN A 27 -0.60 14.43 6.45
N GLU A 28 -1.31 13.92 5.47
CA GLU A 28 -2.78 13.86 5.51
C GLU A 28 -3.25 12.96 6.64
N TYR A 29 -2.64 11.79 6.80
CA TYR A 29 -2.98 10.86 7.87
C TYR A 29 -2.75 11.47 9.25
N ILE A 30 -1.60 12.12 9.46
CA ILE A 30 -1.27 12.79 10.72
C ILE A 30 -2.29 13.90 11.02
N ASN A 31 -2.66 14.70 10.02
CA ASN A 31 -3.62 15.77 10.20
C ASN A 31 -5.00 15.24 10.61
N ILE A 32 -5.44 14.14 10.00
CA ILE A 32 -6.71 13.49 10.37
C ILE A 32 -6.63 12.95 11.79
N GLU A 33 -5.53 12.27 12.14
CA GLU A 33 -5.36 11.68 13.47
C GLU A 33 -5.35 12.73 14.57
N ARG A 34 -4.70 13.87 14.34
CA ARG A 34 -4.68 14.98 15.30
C ARG A 34 -6.08 15.55 15.55
N GLY A 35 -6.92 15.58 14.53
CA GLY A 35 -8.27 16.08 14.65
C GLY A 35 -9.26 15.06 15.21
N ASN A 36 -9.09 13.78 14.82
CA ASN A 36 -10.04 12.74 15.20
C ASN A 36 -9.40 11.34 15.01
N LYS A 37 -9.12 10.68 16.13
CA LYS A 37 -8.53 9.33 16.11
C LYS A 37 -9.46 8.28 15.51
N ILE A 38 -10.76 8.44 15.66
CA ILE A 38 -11.74 7.53 15.08
C ILE A 38 -11.72 7.66 13.55
N ALA A 39 -11.62 8.88 13.03
CA ALA A 39 -11.54 9.13 11.60
C ALA A 39 -10.27 8.54 10.99
N SER A 40 -9.11 8.63 11.66
CA SER A 40 -7.87 8.04 11.17
C SER A 40 -7.93 6.52 11.17
N ALA A 41 -8.51 5.91 12.19
CA ALA A 41 -8.70 4.47 12.25
C ALA A 41 -9.61 3.98 11.12
N LYS A 42 -10.68 4.72 10.82
CA LYS A 42 -11.57 4.42 9.71
C LYS A 42 -10.87 4.54 8.36
N LEU A 43 -10.06 5.58 8.18
CA LEU A 43 -9.28 5.77 6.95
C LEU A 43 -8.33 4.59 6.72
N LYS A 44 -7.61 4.20 7.77
CA LYS A 44 -6.70 3.04 7.70
C LYS A 44 -7.46 1.76 7.30
N LYS A 45 -8.60 1.51 7.94
CA LYS A 45 -9.44 0.35 7.63
C LYS A 45 -9.92 0.38 6.20
N ASP A 46 -10.42 1.52 5.73
CA ASP A 46 -10.96 1.67 4.37
C ASP A 46 -9.88 1.44 3.32
N CYS A 47 -8.69 2.00 3.51
CA CYS A 47 -7.58 1.81 2.57
C CYS A 47 -7.08 0.37 2.55
N THR A 48 -6.98 -0.26 3.72
CA THR A 48 -6.59 -1.67 3.84
C THR A 48 -7.61 -2.58 3.15
N GLU A 49 -8.90 -2.32 3.34
CA GLU A 49 -9.96 -3.09 2.69
C GLU A 49 -9.95 -2.92 1.17
N GLN A 50 -9.64 -1.72 0.67
CA GLN A 50 -9.53 -1.51 -0.78
C GLN A 50 -8.41 -2.37 -1.37
N VAL A 51 -7.28 -2.49 -0.68
CA VAL A 51 -6.20 -3.40 -1.10
C VAL A 51 -6.69 -4.85 -1.05
N TYR A 52 -7.33 -5.24 0.04
CA TYR A 52 -7.90 -6.58 0.20
C TYR A 52 -8.81 -6.97 -0.98
N TRP A 53 -9.74 -6.08 -1.36
CA TRP A 53 -10.65 -6.35 -2.46
C TRP A 53 -9.94 -6.51 -3.81
N GLN A 54 -8.80 -5.85 -3.99
CA GLN A 54 -7.99 -5.97 -5.20
C GLN A 54 -7.10 -7.21 -5.21
N CYS A 55 -7.05 -7.96 -4.11
CA CYS A 55 -6.29 -9.22 -4.00
C CYS A 55 -7.09 -10.44 -4.47
N LYS A 56 -8.29 -10.27 -4.98
CA LYS A 56 -9.10 -11.40 -5.48
C LYS A 56 -8.35 -12.10 -6.62
N ASN A 57 -8.37 -13.42 -6.60
CA ASN A 57 -7.71 -14.27 -7.59
C ASN A 57 -6.19 -14.21 -7.59
N VAL A 58 -5.57 -13.60 -6.58
CA VAL A 58 -4.13 -13.64 -6.42
C VAL A 58 -3.77 -14.89 -5.64
N LYS A 59 -2.82 -15.67 -6.16
CA LYS A 59 -2.37 -16.88 -5.49
C LYS A 59 -1.55 -16.54 -4.25
N PRO A 60 -1.79 -17.22 -3.12
CA PRO A 60 -0.99 -17.01 -1.92
C PRO A 60 0.48 -17.35 -2.17
N VAL A 61 1.36 -16.55 -1.56
CA VAL A 61 2.80 -16.82 -1.50
C VAL A 61 3.10 -17.34 -0.10
N THR A 62 3.59 -18.57 0.00
CA THR A 62 3.78 -19.25 1.29
C THR A 62 5.19 -19.16 1.82
N SER A 63 6.12 -18.62 1.05
CA SER A 63 7.52 -18.45 1.44
C SER A 63 7.84 -17.00 1.72
N MET A 64 9.02 -16.76 2.29
CA MET A 64 9.53 -15.40 2.48
C MET A 64 9.66 -14.69 1.12
N VAL A 65 9.29 -13.44 1.08
CA VAL A 65 9.36 -12.59 -0.12
C VAL A 65 10.04 -11.26 0.18
N ASP A 66 10.71 -10.73 -0.82
CA ASP A 66 11.08 -9.31 -0.84
C ASP A 66 9.92 -8.54 -1.47
N VAL A 67 9.61 -7.38 -0.94
CA VAL A 67 8.51 -6.56 -1.43
C VAL A 67 9.07 -5.23 -1.92
N HIS A 68 8.76 -4.92 -3.17
CA HIS A 68 9.16 -3.65 -3.77
C HIS A 68 7.92 -2.86 -4.17
N PHE A 69 7.89 -1.59 -3.78
CA PHE A 69 6.80 -0.66 -4.09
C PHE A 69 7.26 0.34 -5.13
N GLU A 70 6.61 0.37 -6.28
CA GLU A 70 6.84 1.37 -7.30
C GLU A 70 5.63 2.32 -7.30
N TRP A 71 5.79 3.46 -6.64
CA TRP A 71 4.74 4.45 -6.49
C TRP A 71 4.68 5.34 -7.71
N HIS A 72 3.59 5.28 -8.46
CA HIS A 72 3.31 6.19 -9.57
C HIS A 72 2.47 7.35 -9.04
N VAL A 73 2.99 8.57 -9.19
CA VAL A 73 2.38 9.77 -8.58
C VAL A 73 2.28 10.90 -9.59
N THR A 74 1.19 11.65 -9.50
CA THR A 74 0.95 12.81 -10.35
C THR A 74 1.45 14.11 -9.72
N GLY A 75 1.54 14.15 -8.40
CA GLY A 75 1.95 15.33 -7.63
C GLY A 75 3.39 15.30 -7.20
N ARG A 76 3.81 16.36 -6.51
CA ARG A 76 5.11 16.44 -5.85
C ARG A 76 4.94 16.13 -4.38
N HIS A 77 5.64 15.10 -3.91
CA HIS A 77 5.65 14.70 -2.51
C HIS A 77 7.02 14.15 -2.18
N ASP A 78 7.43 14.27 -0.94
CA ASP A 78 8.63 13.61 -0.46
C ASP A 78 8.42 12.09 -0.45
N PRO A 79 9.45 11.29 -0.78
CA PRO A 79 9.30 9.84 -0.85
C PRO A 79 8.73 9.19 0.41
N ASP A 80 9.15 9.62 1.59
CA ASP A 80 8.64 9.08 2.85
C ASP A 80 7.18 9.44 3.09
N ASN A 81 6.74 10.60 2.60
CA ASN A 81 5.35 11.02 2.70
C ASN A 81 4.41 10.13 1.86
N ILE A 82 4.90 9.61 0.75
CA ILE A 82 4.17 8.67 -0.12
C ILE A 82 4.27 7.24 0.41
N ASP A 83 5.49 6.80 0.72
CA ASP A 83 5.79 5.41 1.04
C ASP A 83 5.19 4.93 2.36
N PHE A 84 4.80 5.85 3.22
CA PHE A 84 4.07 5.54 4.43
C PHE A 84 2.87 4.60 4.15
N ALA A 85 2.21 4.77 3.01
CA ALA A 85 1.00 4.02 2.66
C ALA A 85 1.28 2.53 2.37
N ARG A 86 2.53 2.11 2.29
CA ARG A 86 2.87 0.68 2.16
C ARG A 86 2.29 -0.15 3.32
N LYS A 87 2.06 0.48 4.47
CA LYS A 87 1.43 -0.17 5.62
C LYS A 87 0.04 -0.69 5.28
N PHE A 88 -0.76 0.09 4.55
CA PHE A 88 -2.10 -0.34 4.12
C PHE A 88 -2.01 -1.51 3.14
N ILE A 89 -1.00 -1.51 2.29
CA ILE A 89 -0.80 -2.56 1.30
C ILE A 89 -0.38 -3.86 1.99
N LEU A 90 0.59 -3.81 2.89
CA LEU A 90 1.03 -4.98 3.63
C LEU A 90 -0.12 -5.58 4.45
N ASP A 91 -0.87 -4.75 5.16
CA ASP A 91 -2.02 -5.22 5.93
C ASP A 91 -3.11 -5.82 5.02
N GLY A 92 -3.34 -5.23 3.85
CA GLY A 92 -4.28 -5.75 2.87
C GLY A 92 -3.84 -7.06 2.24
N LEU A 93 -2.55 -7.23 1.99
CA LEU A 93 -2.00 -8.49 1.48
C LEU A 93 -2.14 -9.62 2.51
N VAL A 94 -1.94 -9.32 3.79
CA VAL A 94 -2.16 -10.29 4.87
C VAL A 94 -3.64 -10.64 4.98
N MET A 95 -4.51 -9.64 5.00
CA MET A 95 -5.96 -9.84 5.06
C MET A 95 -6.47 -10.68 3.87
N GLY A 96 -5.92 -10.43 2.69
CA GLY A 96 -6.25 -11.15 1.46
C GLY A 96 -5.56 -12.51 1.31
N ASN A 97 -4.78 -12.90 2.31
CA ASN A 97 -4.04 -14.16 2.33
C ASN A 97 -3.06 -14.32 1.16
N VAL A 98 -2.54 -13.20 0.66
CA VAL A 98 -1.49 -13.20 -0.37
C VAL A 98 -0.14 -13.50 0.26
N ILE A 99 0.11 -12.92 1.44
CA ILE A 99 1.25 -13.26 2.30
C ILE A 99 0.70 -13.72 3.65
N GLN A 100 1.45 -14.57 4.36
CA GLN A 100 0.95 -15.12 5.62
C GLN A 100 0.96 -14.10 6.75
N ASP A 101 1.98 -13.25 6.78
CA ASP A 101 2.15 -12.23 7.81
C ASP A 101 3.16 -11.20 7.30
N ASP A 102 3.20 -10.02 7.91
CA ASP A 102 4.15 -8.96 7.60
C ASP A 102 5.40 -8.99 8.49
N SER A 103 5.61 -10.07 9.24
CA SER A 103 6.76 -10.24 10.12
C SER A 103 8.03 -10.62 9.36
N GLN A 104 9.17 -10.59 10.06
CA GLN A 104 10.48 -10.93 9.51
C GLN A 104 10.58 -12.36 8.99
N GLN A 105 9.66 -13.26 9.40
CA GLN A 105 9.63 -14.62 8.88
C GLN A 105 9.15 -14.69 7.44
N PHE A 106 8.34 -13.73 7.01
CA PHE A 106 7.67 -13.75 5.70
C PHE A 106 8.09 -12.62 4.80
N ILE A 107 8.69 -11.56 5.34
CA ILE A 107 9.17 -10.43 4.56
C ILE A 107 10.67 -10.26 4.78
N GLY A 108 11.44 -10.32 3.69
CA GLY A 108 12.87 -10.07 3.69
C GLY A 108 13.14 -8.57 3.58
N TYR A 109 13.34 -8.09 2.36
CA TYR A 109 13.62 -6.67 2.11
C TYR A 109 12.34 -5.95 1.69
N LEU A 110 12.18 -4.73 2.22
CA LEU A 110 11.22 -3.76 1.74
C LEU A 110 11.98 -2.67 1.01
N SER A 111 11.58 -2.38 -0.21
CA SER A 111 12.18 -1.30 -1.00
C SER A 111 11.10 -0.52 -1.72
N SER A 112 11.41 0.72 -2.05
CA SER A 112 10.44 1.64 -2.67
C SER A 112 11.13 2.56 -3.64
N GLU A 113 10.40 2.98 -4.67
CA GLU A 113 10.79 4.05 -5.58
C GLU A 113 9.57 4.88 -5.95
N ILE A 114 9.82 6.12 -6.34
CA ILE A 114 8.78 7.04 -6.77
C ILE A 114 8.98 7.33 -8.26
N VAL A 115 7.91 7.14 -9.02
CA VAL A 115 7.89 7.39 -10.46
C VAL A 115 6.84 8.44 -10.75
N LYS A 116 7.21 9.51 -11.47
CA LYS A 116 6.26 10.51 -11.89
C LYS A 116 5.43 9.96 -13.05
N ASP A 117 4.10 10.10 -12.96
CA ASP A 117 3.17 9.54 -13.93
C ASP A 117 1.97 10.48 -14.09
N THR A 118 1.10 10.15 -15.02
CA THR A 118 -0.16 10.85 -15.25
C THR A 118 -1.31 10.28 -14.41
N GLU A 119 -1.10 9.16 -13.76
CA GLU A 119 -2.06 8.52 -12.84
C GLU A 119 -1.37 8.10 -11.56
N ASP A 120 -2.14 8.05 -10.47
CA ASP A 120 -1.67 7.56 -9.17
C ASP A 120 -2.02 6.10 -9.00
N TYR A 121 -1.02 5.27 -8.83
CA TYR A 121 -1.17 3.85 -8.49
C TYR A 121 0.16 3.32 -7.97
N VAL A 122 0.16 2.12 -7.45
CA VAL A 122 1.39 1.47 -6.99
C VAL A 122 1.51 0.09 -7.62
N VAL A 123 2.71 -0.23 -8.09
CA VAL A 123 3.07 -1.58 -8.52
C VAL A 123 3.81 -2.24 -7.38
N VAL A 124 3.27 -3.34 -6.89
CA VAL A 124 3.86 -4.11 -5.79
C VAL A 124 4.43 -5.39 -6.37
N SER A 125 5.73 -5.56 -6.23
CA SER A 125 6.43 -6.75 -6.68
C SER A 125 6.78 -7.62 -5.48
N LEU A 126 6.31 -8.86 -5.51
CA LEU A 126 6.62 -9.88 -4.52
C LEU A 126 7.61 -10.85 -5.16
N ARG A 127 8.84 -10.81 -4.67
CA ARG A 127 9.91 -11.68 -5.18
C ARG A 127 10.22 -12.73 -4.13
N LYS A 128 10.08 -13.98 -4.52
CA LYS A 128 10.38 -15.10 -3.63
C LYS A 128 11.89 -15.13 -3.32
N CYS A 129 12.20 -15.20 -2.05
CA CYS A 129 13.59 -15.31 -1.59
C CYS A 129 14.17 -16.70 -1.85
#